data_faf38ad4c51c5597bdb7b0f9b1029299
#
_entry.id   faf38ad4c51c5597bdb7b0f9b1029299
#
_cell.length_a   1.000
_cell.length_b   1.000
_cell.length_c   1.000
_cell.angle_alpha   90.00
_cell.angle_beta   90.00
_cell.angle_gamma   90.00
#
_symmetry.space_group_name_H-M   'P 1'
#
loop_
_entity.id
_entity.type
_entity.pdbx_description
1 polymer ?
#
loop_
_entity_poly.entity_id
_entity_poly.type
_entity_poly.pdbx_seq_one_letter_code
_entity_poly.pdbx_strand_id
1 'polypeptide(L)'
;MTKLAHTNLELCALSEEELKTLADNLRRKIIEVVSQNGGHLSSNLGVVELSIAMHYVFDSTKDPFIFDVSHQSYAHKLLSGREERFHTLRTFGGLSGYTKDEEGDYFIAGHSSTSISLAIGACKAIRLKKEERTPVVLIGDGALSAGMAYEALNELGDRKYPCVIILNDNEMSISKPIGAISKYLSQAMATQFYQKFKKRVEKMLDFLPDSATYMAKRFEEGFKLITPGLLFEELGLEYIGPVDGHNINEMINALKQAKMMQKPCIIHAQTIKGKGYMLAEGKHAKWHGVGAFDIHSGESLKKSNSKSSATEIFSQNLLHLAQKYENIVGVTAAMPSGTGLDLLIEAYPERFWDVAIAEQHAVTSMAEIGRAHV
;
A
#
# COMPACT_ATOMS: atom_id res chain seq x y z
N MET A 1 18.27 -16.24 19.75
CA MET A 1 17.27 -15.64 18.83
C MET A 1 17.94 -14.49 18.12
N THR A 2 17.76 -14.35 16.82
CA THR A 2 18.31 -13.24 16.05
C THR A 2 17.54 -11.97 16.40
N LYS A 3 18.24 -10.89 16.77
CA LYS A 3 17.63 -9.59 17.09
C LYS A 3 16.88 -9.05 15.87
N LEU A 4 15.61 -8.68 16.00
CA LEU A 4 14.76 -8.09 14.93
C LEU A 4 14.64 -6.57 15.06
N ALA A 5 14.66 -6.05 16.28
CA ALA A 5 14.62 -4.61 16.52
C ALA A 5 16.01 -3.99 16.33
N HIS A 6 16.08 -2.97 15.49
CA HIS A 6 17.30 -2.24 15.17
C HIS A 6 17.07 -0.74 15.13
N THR A 7 18.00 0.01 15.66
CA THR A 7 18.06 1.46 15.40
C THR A 7 18.50 1.71 13.95
N ASN A 8 18.27 2.90 13.45
CA ASN A 8 18.75 3.31 12.13
C ASN A 8 20.26 3.10 11.97
N LEU A 9 21.06 3.44 13.00
CA LEU A 9 22.53 3.25 12.99
C LEU A 9 22.92 1.79 12.93
N GLU A 10 22.22 0.91 13.65
CA GLU A 10 22.50 -0.54 13.61
C GLU A 10 22.18 -1.12 12.23
N LEU A 11 21.07 -0.70 11.61
CA LEU A 11 20.73 -1.14 10.25
C LEU A 11 21.77 -0.68 9.22
N CYS A 12 22.27 0.55 9.33
CA CYS A 12 23.31 1.07 8.44
C CYS A 12 24.64 0.34 8.55
N ALA A 13 24.88 -0.37 9.65
CA ALA A 13 26.10 -1.18 9.85
C ALA A 13 25.99 -2.61 9.28
N LEU A 14 24.78 -3.06 8.91
CA LEU A 14 24.57 -4.40 8.35
C LEU A 14 25.00 -4.47 6.88
N SER A 15 25.60 -5.57 6.52
CA SER A 15 25.87 -5.95 5.13
C SER A 15 24.59 -6.31 4.38
N GLU A 16 24.64 -6.36 3.06
CA GLU A 16 23.51 -6.77 2.23
C GLU A 16 22.95 -8.15 2.62
N GLU A 17 23.82 -9.12 2.89
CA GLU A 17 23.42 -10.47 3.27
C GLU A 17 22.78 -10.51 4.67
N GLU A 18 23.23 -9.66 5.59
CA GLU A 18 22.60 -9.53 6.90
C GLU A 18 21.22 -8.87 6.81
N LEU A 19 21.04 -7.87 5.93
CA LEU A 19 19.73 -7.27 5.66
C LEU A 19 18.76 -8.28 5.03
N LYS A 20 19.20 -9.12 4.10
CA LYS A 20 18.40 -10.22 3.55
C LYS A 20 17.99 -11.23 4.63
N THR A 21 18.95 -11.62 5.48
CA THR A 21 18.69 -12.50 6.63
C THR A 21 17.68 -11.89 7.60
N LEU A 22 17.77 -10.59 7.85
CA LEU A 22 16.79 -9.86 8.66
C LEU A 22 15.39 -9.90 8.02
N ALA A 23 15.29 -9.71 6.71
CA ALA A 23 14.02 -9.79 6.00
C ALA A 23 13.37 -11.17 6.14
N ASP A 24 14.14 -12.24 6.01
CA ASP A 24 13.65 -13.62 6.18
C ASP A 24 13.20 -13.91 7.62
N ASN A 25 13.91 -13.38 8.60
CA ASN A 25 13.54 -13.52 10.02
C ASN A 25 12.24 -12.76 10.34
N LEU A 26 12.09 -11.54 9.83
CA LEU A 26 10.87 -10.75 9.96
C LEU A 26 9.67 -11.48 9.33
N ARG A 27 9.81 -12.01 8.11
CA ARG A 27 8.78 -12.82 7.45
C ARG A 27 8.36 -14.02 8.29
N ARG A 28 9.35 -14.79 8.75
CA ARG A 28 9.10 -15.99 9.57
C ARG A 28 8.32 -15.62 10.83
N LYS A 29 8.73 -14.54 11.51
CA LYS A 29 8.04 -14.08 12.74
C LYS A 29 6.61 -13.61 12.46
N ILE A 30 6.39 -12.90 11.36
CA ILE A 30 5.05 -12.47 10.96
C ILE A 30 4.16 -13.67 10.64
N ILE A 31 4.65 -14.64 9.87
CA ILE A 31 3.89 -15.86 9.54
C ILE A 31 3.54 -16.65 10.80
N GLU A 32 4.52 -16.86 11.69
CA GLU A 32 4.33 -17.56 12.96
C GLU A 32 3.19 -16.94 13.80
N VAL A 33 3.24 -15.63 14.03
CA VAL A 33 2.27 -14.98 14.91
C VAL A 33 0.90 -14.84 14.23
N VAL A 34 0.86 -14.51 12.95
CA VAL A 34 -0.42 -14.37 12.21
C VAL A 34 -1.10 -15.74 12.03
N SER A 35 -0.36 -16.83 11.91
CA SER A 35 -0.93 -18.17 11.85
C SER A 35 -1.71 -18.55 13.12
N GLN A 36 -1.32 -18.00 14.27
CA GLN A 36 -1.95 -18.25 15.57
C GLN A 36 -3.10 -17.28 15.86
N ASN A 37 -2.87 -15.98 15.64
CA ASN A 37 -3.77 -14.91 16.06
C ASN A 37 -4.71 -14.43 14.94
N GLY A 38 -4.40 -14.75 13.69
CA GLY A 38 -4.99 -14.10 12.54
C GLY A 38 -4.39 -12.73 12.28
N GLY A 39 -4.72 -12.12 11.14
CA GLY A 39 -4.23 -10.79 10.76
C GLY A 39 -4.13 -10.59 9.27
N HIS A 40 -3.48 -9.49 8.87
CA HIS A 40 -3.25 -9.15 7.47
C HIS A 40 -1.90 -9.76 7.02
N LEU A 41 -1.93 -10.95 6.40
CA LEU A 41 -0.70 -11.67 6.09
C LEU A 41 -0.03 -11.17 4.81
N SER A 42 -0.73 -11.25 3.68
CA SER A 42 -0.11 -11.01 2.36
C SER A 42 0.40 -9.58 2.20
N SER A 43 -0.33 -8.59 2.74
CA SER A 43 0.07 -7.18 2.69
C SER A 43 1.37 -6.93 3.47
N ASN A 44 1.54 -7.58 4.63
CA ASN A 44 2.75 -7.44 5.44
C ASN A 44 3.96 -8.12 4.82
N LEU A 45 3.79 -9.32 4.27
CA LEU A 45 4.88 -10.04 3.61
C LEU A 45 5.40 -9.32 2.36
N GLY A 46 4.53 -8.58 1.69
CA GLY A 46 4.88 -7.78 0.51
C GLY A 46 5.71 -6.52 0.79
N VAL A 47 5.78 -6.05 2.05
CA VAL A 47 6.43 -4.77 2.39
C VAL A 47 7.59 -4.92 3.39
N VAL A 48 8.11 -6.12 3.56
CA VAL A 48 9.20 -6.37 4.53
C VAL A 48 10.45 -5.60 4.13
N GLU A 49 10.91 -5.72 2.88
CA GLU A 49 12.08 -5.01 2.37
C GLU A 49 11.87 -3.49 2.36
N LEU A 50 10.67 -3.04 1.98
CA LEU A 50 10.32 -1.61 2.04
C LEU A 50 10.45 -1.08 3.47
N SER A 51 9.95 -1.83 4.47
CA SER A 51 10.04 -1.44 5.87
C SER A 51 11.49 -1.38 6.36
N ILE A 52 12.33 -2.35 5.99
CA ILE A 52 13.77 -2.33 6.30
C ILE A 52 14.43 -1.10 5.68
N ALA A 53 14.19 -0.84 4.38
CA ALA A 53 14.77 0.29 3.68
C ALA A 53 14.33 1.63 4.26
N MET A 54 13.05 1.77 4.67
CA MET A 54 12.56 2.95 5.38
C MET A 54 13.34 3.18 6.68
N HIS A 55 13.47 2.16 7.52
CA HIS A 55 14.21 2.24 8.79
C HIS A 55 15.72 2.42 8.60
N TYR A 56 16.27 1.98 7.47
CA TYR A 56 17.68 2.18 7.11
C TYR A 56 17.99 3.64 6.78
N VAL A 57 17.07 4.33 6.07
CA VAL A 57 17.30 5.70 5.56
C VAL A 57 16.77 6.77 6.52
N PHE A 58 15.70 6.50 7.22
CA PHE A 58 15.00 7.42 8.11
C PHE A 58 15.00 6.91 9.54
N ASP A 59 15.01 7.83 10.49
CA ASP A 59 14.92 7.52 11.91
C ASP A 59 13.46 7.60 12.37
N SER A 60 12.80 6.44 12.53
CA SER A 60 11.39 6.38 12.93
C SER A 60 11.07 6.99 14.29
N THR A 61 12.09 7.31 15.10
CA THR A 61 11.91 8.04 16.37
C THR A 61 11.83 9.55 16.15
N LYS A 62 12.21 10.03 14.97
CA LYS A 62 12.23 11.45 14.59
C LYS A 62 11.35 11.73 13.38
N ASP A 63 11.59 11.01 12.29
CA ASP A 63 10.86 11.17 11.05
C ASP A 63 9.47 10.53 11.16
N PRO A 64 8.38 11.22 10.77
CA PRO A 64 7.03 10.66 10.79
C PRO A 64 6.88 9.51 9.79
N PHE A 65 6.70 8.27 10.27
CA PHE A 65 6.32 7.14 9.43
C PHE A 65 4.81 7.02 9.40
N ILE A 66 4.23 7.08 8.22
CA ILE A 66 2.79 7.08 7.99
C ILE A 66 2.42 5.94 7.05
N PHE A 67 1.73 4.95 7.58
CA PHE A 67 1.25 3.80 6.82
C PHE A 67 -0.22 4.04 6.45
N ASP A 68 -0.55 4.04 5.17
CA ASP A 68 -1.95 4.16 4.74
C ASP A 68 -2.74 2.91 5.17
N VAL A 69 -3.93 3.06 5.73
CA VAL A 69 -4.66 2.02 6.45
C VAL A 69 -3.87 1.48 7.66
N SER A 70 -2.58 1.30 7.52
CA SER A 70 -1.60 0.78 8.47
C SER A 70 -1.69 -0.73 8.80
N HIS A 71 -2.50 -1.48 8.06
CA HIS A 71 -2.59 -2.93 8.19
C HIS A 71 -1.31 -3.68 7.77
N GLN A 72 -0.38 -3.01 7.07
CA GLN A 72 0.91 -3.51 6.59
C GLN A 72 2.09 -3.03 7.47
N SER A 73 1.87 -2.74 8.74
CA SER A 73 2.86 -2.17 9.67
C SER A 73 3.59 -3.18 10.55
N TYR A 74 3.42 -4.51 10.34
CA TYR A 74 3.96 -5.52 11.25
C TYR A 74 5.48 -5.57 11.27
N ALA A 75 6.14 -5.44 10.10
CA ALA A 75 7.59 -5.34 10.02
C ALA A 75 8.10 -4.07 10.75
N HIS A 76 7.42 -2.94 10.60
CA HIS A 76 7.71 -1.72 11.35
C HIS A 76 7.61 -1.92 12.87
N LYS A 77 6.57 -2.61 13.35
CA LYS A 77 6.43 -2.91 14.79
C LYS A 77 7.60 -3.76 15.31
N LEU A 78 8.03 -4.75 14.56
CA LEU A 78 9.18 -5.59 14.92
C LEU A 78 10.50 -4.78 14.93
N LEU A 79 10.74 -3.98 13.89
CA LEU A 79 11.95 -3.17 13.76
C LEU A 79 12.04 -2.07 14.83
N SER A 80 10.91 -1.54 15.31
CA SER A 80 10.84 -0.47 16.29
C SER A 80 10.73 -0.94 17.75
N GLY A 81 11.19 -2.16 18.07
CA GLY A 81 11.39 -2.62 19.45
C GLY A 81 10.19 -3.32 20.10
N ARG A 82 9.15 -3.66 19.34
CA ARG A 82 7.96 -4.35 19.86
C ARG A 82 8.01 -5.88 19.69
N GLU A 83 9.21 -6.44 19.44
CA GLU A 83 9.43 -7.86 19.20
C GLU A 83 8.93 -8.74 20.34
N GLU A 84 9.26 -8.37 21.61
CA GLU A 84 8.86 -9.16 22.78
C GLU A 84 7.35 -9.27 22.95
N ARG A 85 6.61 -8.22 22.59
CA ARG A 85 5.16 -8.17 22.65
C ARG A 85 4.47 -8.63 21.37
N PHE A 86 5.21 -8.93 20.31
CA PHE A 86 4.63 -9.19 18.99
C PHE A 86 3.75 -10.44 18.96
N HIS A 87 3.97 -11.42 19.84
CA HIS A 87 3.11 -12.59 20.03
C HIS A 87 1.68 -12.23 20.47
N THR A 88 1.46 -11.04 21.03
CA THR A 88 0.13 -10.54 21.43
C THR A 88 -0.60 -9.77 20.33
N LEU A 89 -0.07 -9.76 19.09
CA LEU A 89 -0.68 -9.06 17.98
C LEU A 89 -2.15 -9.43 17.80
N ARG A 90 -3.06 -8.44 17.77
CA ARG A 90 -4.52 -8.59 17.62
C ARG A 90 -5.21 -9.39 18.74
N THR A 91 -4.56 -9.61 19.86
CA THR A 91 -5.23 -10.15 21.06
C THR A 91 -5.76 -9.02 21.95
N PHE A 92 -6.73 -9.30 22.80
CA PHE A 92 -7.27 -8.31 23.73
C PHE A 92 -6.17 -7.82 24.70
N GLY A 93 -6.00 -6.50 24.77
CA GLY A 93 -4.91 -5.88 25.57
C GLY A 93 -3.50 -6.04 25.00
N GLY A 94 -3.36 -6.70 23.84
CA GLY A 94 -2.11 -6.86 23.12
C GLY A 94 -1.85 -5.76 22.10
N LEU A 95 -0.87 -6.02 21.20
CA LEU A 95 -0.54 -5.12 20.12
C LEU A 95 -1.67 -5.03 19.09
N SER A 96 -1.94 -3.81 18.63
CA SER A 96 -2.88 -3.55 17.55
C SER A 96 -2.39 -4.13 16.22
N GLY A 97 -3.33 -4.56 15.37
CA GLY A 97 -3.06 -4.89 13.97
C GLY A 97 -2.87 -3.66 13.06
N TYR A 98 -2.93 -2.46 13.63
CA TYR A 98 -2.77 -1.16 12.99
C TYR A 98 -1.81 -0.31 13.80
N THR A 99 -1.37 0.83 13.24
CA THR A 99 -0.56 1.79 14.00
C THR A 99 -1.38 2.46 15.11
N LYS A 100 -0.74 2.68 16.26
CA LYS A 100 -1.30 3.40 17.40
C LYS A 100 -0.23 4.23 18.09
N ASP A 101 -0.58 5.45 18.48
CA ASP A 101 0.29 6.36 19.22
C ASP A 101 0.69 5.81 20.59
N GLU A 102 -0.22 5.15 21.31
CA GLU A 102 0.05 4.50 22.59
C GLU A 102 1.10 3.36 22.47
N GLU A 103 1.33 2.85 21.26
CA GLU A 103 2.36 1.85 20.95
C GLU A 103 3.66 2.47 20.41
N GLY A 104 3.73 3.81 20.34
CA GLY A 104 4.88 4.56 19.85
C GLY A 104 4.88 4.80 18.34
N ASP A 105 3.78 4.55 17.65
CA ASP A 105 3.61 4.93 16.25
C ASP A 105 3.28 6.44 16.14
N TYR A 106 3.59 7.05 15.00
CA TYR A 106 3.37 8.48 14.81
C TYR A 106 1.90 8.86 14.64
N PHE A 107 1.08 7.95 14.07
CA PHE A 107 -0.35 8.15 13.84
C PHE A 107 -1.18 6.94 14.18
N ILE A 108 -2.42 7.19 14.59
CA ILE A 108 -3.50 6.20 14.56
C ILE A 108 -4.04 6.18 13.13
N ALA A 109 -4.09 5.02 12.51
CA ALA A 109 -4.66 4.82 11.19
C ALA A 109 -5.57 3.59 11.18
N GLY A 110 -6.43 3.49 10.18
CA GLY A 110 -7.38 2.39 10.00
C GLY A 110 -8.24 2.58 8.75
N HIS A 111 -8.37 3.84 8.27
CA HIS A 111 -9.04 4.15 7.01
C HIS A 111 -8.02 4.41 5.90
N SER A 112 -8.35 3.97 4.67
CA SER A 112 -7.51 4.18 3.50
C SER A 112 -7.48 5.63 3.04
N SER A 113 -6.44 5.97 2.27
CA SER A 113 -6.30 7.20 1.49
C SER A 113 -6.10 8.49 2.30
N THR A 114 -5.88 8.38 3.61
CA THR A 114 -5.68 9.52 4.51
C THR A 114 -4.21 9.90 4.70
N SER A 115 -3.29 9.02 4.36
CA SER A 115 -1.87 9.10 4.72
C SER A 115 -1.15 10.32 4.16
N ILE A 116 -1.43 10.72 2.92
CA ILE A 116 -0.79 11.90 2.30
C ILE A 116 -1.27 13.18 2.97
N SER A 117 -2.56 13.29 3.29
CA SER A 117 -3.11 14.42 4.05
C SER A 117 -2.48 14.54 5.44
N LEU A 118 -2.29 13.41 6.13
CA LEU A 118 -1.59 13.35 7.42
C LEU A 118 -0.13 13.80 7.28
N ALA A 119 0.55 13.37 6.21
CA ALA A 119 1.93 13.78 5.94
C ALA A 119 2.05 15.29 5.68
N ILE A 120 1.10 15.90 4.96
CA ILE A 120 1.05 17.36 4.76
C ILE A 120 0.87 18.09 6.09
N GLY A 121 0.00 17.57 6.96
CA GLY A 121 -0.16 18.09 8.32
C GLY A 121 1.16 18.04 9.10
N ALA A 122 1.88 16.91 9.03
CA ALA A 122 3.21 16.77 9.63
C ALA A 122 4.22 17.74 9.03
N CYS A 123 4.27 17.91 7.70
CA CYS A 123 5.14 18.90 7.04
C CYS A 123 4.88 20.32 7.52
N LYS A 124 3.61 20.70 7.65
CA LYS A 124 3.22 22.03 8.18
C LYS A 124 3.70 22.22 9.62
N ALA A 125 3.53 21.21 10.47
CA ALA A 125 3.99 21.25 11.86
C ALA A 125 5.52 21.34 11.97
N ILE A 126 6.24 20.54 11.20
CA ILE A 126 7.72 20.55 11.12
C ILE A 126 8.22 21.93 10.70
N ARG A 127 7.60 22.52 9.66
CA ARG A 127 7.96 23.87 9.19
C ARG A 127 7.71 24.95 10.25
N LEU A 128 6.56 24.89 10.93
CA LEU A 128 6.23 25.84 12.01
C LEU A 128 7.21 25.75 13.19
N LYS A 129 7.64 24.53 13.51
CA LYS A 129 8.64 24.27 14.58
C LYS A 129 10.09 24.47 14.13
N LYS A 130 10.33 24.70 12.84
CA LYS A 130 11.67 24.81 12.23
C LYS A 130 12.55 23.58 12.51
N GLU A 131 11.94 22.39 12.43
CA GLU A 131 12.62 21.10 12.62
C GLU A 131 13.11 20.56 11.28
N GLU A 132 14.17 19.74 11.30
CA GLU A 132 14.70 19.01 10.14
C GLU A 132 14.24 17.57 10.21
N ARG A 133 13.04 17.28 9.70
CA ARG A 133 12.42 15.96 9.67
C ARG A 133 11.72 15.77 8.35
N THR A 134 11.62 14.54 7.88
CA THR A 134 10.96 14.22 6.60
C THR A 134 9.86 13.19 6.83
N PRO A 135 8.58 13.53 6.61
CA PRO A 135 7.52 12.55 6.61
C PRO A 135 7.70 11.51 5.49
N VAL A 136 7.51 10.24 5.85
CA VAL A 136 7.60 9.10 4.93
C VAL A 136 6.27 8.36 4.94
N VAL A 137 5.64 8.28 3.79
CA VAL A 137 4.33 7.64 3.58
C VAL A 137 4.51 6.33 2.85
N LEU A 138 3.84 5.27 3.32
CA LEU A 138 3.66 4.03 2.56
C LEU A 138 2.17 3.88 2.21
N ILE A 139 1.84 4.00 0.93
CA ILE A 139 0.47 3.92 0.41
C ILE A 139 0.36 2.86 -0.69
N GLY A 140 -0.71 2.08 -0.67
CA GLY A 140 -0.98 1.11 -1.74
C GLY A 140 -1.65 1.76 -2.97
N ASP A 141 -1.48 1.11 -4.11
CA ASP A 141 -2.06 1.50 -5.40
C ASP A 141 -3.59 1.69 -5.34
N GLY A 142 -4.31 0.78 -4.66
CA GLY A 142 -5.75 0.90 -4.47
C GLY A 142 -6.15 2.14 -3.66
N ALA A 143 -5.42 2.46 -2.59
CA ALA A 143 -5.70 3.63 -1.74
C ALA A 143 -5.38 4.95 -2.45
N LEU A 144 -4.40 4.95 -3.36
CA LEU A 144 -4.05 6.14 -4.14
C LEU A 144 -5.16 6.56 -5.13
N SER A 145 -6.09 5.66 -5.46
CA SER A 145 -7.19 5.97 -6.40
C SER A 145 -8.30 6.83 -5.81
N ALA A 146 -8.34 7.05 -4.50
CA ALA A 146 -9.39 7.81 -3.82
C ALA A 146 -9.23 9.33 -3.96
N GLY A 147 -10.36 10.06 -3.95
CA GLY A 147 -10.39 11.51 -4.11
C GLY A 147 -9.52 12.25 -3.11
N MET A 148 -9.57 11.89 -1.82
CA MET A 148 -8.76 12.51 -0.77
C MET A 148 -7.25 12.43 -1.05
N ALA A 149 -6.77 11.32 -1.64
CA ALA A 149 -5.36 11.21 -2.02
C ALA A 149 -4.99 12.24 -3.11
N TYR A 150 -5.88 12.48 -4.09
CA TYR A 150 -5.65 13.49 -5.14
C TYR A 150 -5.73 14.92 -4.62
N GLU A 151 -6.66 15.22 -3.71
CA GLU A 151 -6.71 16.51 -3.02
C GLU A 151 -5.38 16.80 -2.30
N ALA A 152 -4.85 15.79 -1.61
CA ALA A 152 -3.58 15.89 -0.93
C ALA A 152 -2.38 16.03 -1.89
N LEU A 153 -2.34 15.24 -2.98
CA LEU A 153 -1.28 15.36 -4.00
C LEU A 153 -1.29 16.73 -4.66
N ASN A 154 -2.46 17.30 -4.93
CA ASN A 154 -2.62 18.63 -5.49
C ASN A 154 -2.01 19.71 -4.55
N GLU A 155 -2.31 19.69 -3.25
CA GLU A 155 -1.69 20.61 -2.30
C GLU A 155 -0.18 20.38 -2.18
N LEU A 156 0.24 19.12 -2.08
CA LEU A 156 1.65 18.76 -1.91
C LEU A 156 2.49 19.25 -3.10
N GLY A 157 1.97 19.06 -4.32
CA GLY A 157 2.60 19.51 -5.54
C GLY A 157 2.70 21.03 -5.68
N ASP A 158 1.70 21.80 -5.21
CA ASP A 158 1.73 23.27 -5.18
C ASP A 158 2.70 23.78 -4.12
N ARG A 159 2.61 23.27 -2.90
CA ARG A 159 3.36 23.78 -1.74
C ARG A 159 4.80 23.30 -1.66
N LYS A 160 5.14 22.24 -2.37
CA LYS A 160 6.50 21.66 -2.44
C LYS A 160 7.10 21.30 -1.07
N TYR A 161 6.27 20.80 -0.14
CA TYR A 161 6.77 20.32 1.14
C TYR A 161 7.68 19.09 0.96
N PRO A 162 8.85 19.02 1.63
CA PRO A 162 9.65 17.80 1.66
C PRO A 162 8.84 16.64 2.25
N CYS A 163 8.51 15.67 1.42
CA CYS A 163 7.76 14.48 1.80
C CYS A 163 8.12 13.34 0.85
N VAL A 164 8.35 12.15 1.38
CA VAL A 164 8.61 10.95 0.58
C VAL A 164 7.39 10.04 0.63
N ILE A 165 6.81 9.77 -0.53
CA ILE A 165 5.68 8.86 -0.70
C ILE A 165 6.19 7.59 -1.38
N ILE A 166 6.03 6.43 -0.75
CA ILE A 166 6.28 5.12 -1.34
C ILE A 166 4.95 4.59 -1.83
N LEU A 167 4.76 4.59 -3.14
CA LEU A 167 3.64 3.93 -3.79
C LEU A 167 3.97 2.43 -3.88
N ASN A 168 3.36 1.65 -3.00
CA ASN A 168 3.47 0.20 -3.00
C ASN A 168 2.50 -0.38 -4.02
N ASP A 169 3.01 -0.69 -5.19
CA ASP A 169 2.26 -1.27 -6.27
C ASP A 169 2.50 -2.79 -6.33
N ASN A 170 1.43 -3.51 -6.16
CA ASN A 170 1.45 -4.97 -6.22
C ASN A 170 0.51 -5.53 -7.29
N GLU A 171 0.16 -4.69 -8.28
CA GLU A 171 -0.71 -4.98 -9.42
C GLU A 171 -2.12 -5.50 -9.04
N MET A 172 -2.51 -5.43 -7.74
CA MET A 172 -3.74 -6.06 -7.27
C MET A 172 -4.32 -5.38 -6.03
N SER A 173 -5.45 -4.74 -6.21
CA SER A 173 -6.40 -4.47 -5.13
C SER A 173 -7.06 -5.78 -4.64
N ILE A 174 -7.86 -5.73 -3.57
CA ILE A 174 -8.62 -6.88 -3.01
C ILE A 174 -9.52 -7.52 -4.09
N SER A 175 -9.96 -6.74 -5.08
CA SER A 175 -10.71 -7.13 -6.27
C SER A 175 -9.96 -6.67 -7.54
N LYS A 176 -10.44 -7.07 -8.73
CA LYS A 176 -9.92 -6.55 -10.00
C LYS A 176 -9.90 -5.02 -9.96
N PRO A 177 -8.85 -4.35 -10.49
CA PRO A 177 -8.75 -2.90 -10.46
C PRO A 177 -10.02 -2.25 -11.02
N ILE A 178 -10.76 -1.56 -10.15
CA ILE A 178 -11.96 -0.81 -10.52
C ILE A 178 -11.55 0.65 -10.70
N GLY A 179 -12.03 1.27 -11.77
CA GLY A 179 -11.75 2.67 -12.08
C GLY A 179 -10.65 2.87 -13.14
N ALA A 180 -10.75 4.01 -13.83
CA ALA A 180 -9.86 4.35 -14.94
C ALA A 180 -8.42 4.58 -14.48
N ILE A 181 -8.23 5.18 -13.30
CA ILE A 181 -6.89 5.50 -12.75
C ILE A 181 -6.15 4.23 -12.34
N SER A 182 -6.81 3.30 -11.66
CA SER A 182 -6.22 2.00 -11.32
C SER A 182 -5.83 1.22 -12.59
N LYS A 183 -6.66 1.27 -13.62
CA LYS A 183 -6.35 0.68 -14.94
C LYS A 183 -5.19 1.40 -15.61
N TYR A 184 -5.13 2.74 -15.55
CA TYR A 184 -4.03 3.51 -16.10
C TYR A 184 -2.70 3.16 -15.43
N LEU A 185 -2.66 3.16 -14.09
CA LEU A 185 -1.48 2.76 -13.33
C LEU A 185 -1.07 1.31 -13.68
N SER A 186 -2.01 0.36 -13.66
CA SER A 186 -1.75 -1.04 -14.02
C SER A 186 -1.27 -1.21 -15.47
N GLN A 187 -1.86 -0.51 -16.44
CA GLN A 187 -1.46 -0.58 -17.85
C GLN A 187 -0.09 0.03 -18.11
N ALA A 188 0.20 1.15 -17.48
CA ALA A 188 1.52 1.79 -17.56
C ALA A 188 2.62 0.91 -16.95
N MET A 189 2.26 -0.01 -16.03
CA MET A 189 3.15 -0.93 -15.31
C MET A 189 3.30 -2.30 -15.98
N ALA A 190 2.32 -2.77 -16.75
CA ALA A 190 2.31 -4.09 -17.40
C ALA A 190 3.44 -4.28 -18.45
N THR A 191 4.28 -3.27 -18.67
CA THR A 191 5.38 -3.35 -19.60
C THR A 191 6.66 -3.85 -18.93
N GLN A 192 6.78 -5.16 -18.64
CA GLN A 192 8.10 -5.84 -18.62
C GLN A 192 8.95 -5.46 -19.87
N PHE A 193 8.29 -5.04 -20.92
CA PHE A 193 8.88 -4.45 -22.11
C PHE A 193 9.61 -3.14 -21.78
N TYR A 194 9.07 -2.29 -20.91
CA TYR A 194 9.70 -1.04 -20.51
C TYR A 194 11.03 -1.25 -19.76
N GLN A 195 11.08 -2.12 -18.76
CA GLN A 195 12.32 -2.39 -18.02
C GLN A 195 13.40 -3.05 -18.90
N LYS A 196 13.01 -4.01 -19.76
CA LYS A 196 13.94 -4.62 -20.72
C LYS A 196 14.39 -3.63 -21.79
N PHE A 197 13.50 -2.72 -22.20
CA PHE A 197 13.80 -1.70 -23.18
C PHE A 197 14.67 -0.60 -22.57
N LYS A 198 14.35 -0.09 -21.36
CA LYS A 198 15.16 0.89 -20.63
C LYS A 198 16.61 0.38 -20.45
N LYS A 199 16.79 -0.84 -19.95
CA LYS A 199 18.13 -1.47 -19.81
C LYS A 199 18.85 -1.65 -21.15
N ARG A 200 18.13 -1.83 -22.26
CA ARG A 200 18.73 -1.87 -23.60
C ARG A 200 19.12 -0.49 -24.10
N VAL A 201 18.29 0.51 -23.88
CA VAL A 201 18.55 1.91 -24.28
C VAL A 201 19.70 2.46 -23.45
N GLU A 202 19.75 2.27 -22.13
CA GLU A 202 20.87 2.64 -21.28
C GLU A 202 22.18 2.02 -21.77
N LYS A 203 22.19 0.71 -22.06
CA LYS A 203 23.36 0.04 -22.65
C LYS A 203 23.73 0.51 -24.06
N MET A 204 22.78 1.01 -24.86
CA MET A 204 23.09 1.61 -26.17
C MET A 204 23.62 3.03 -26.04
N LEU A 205 23.16 3.81 -25.05
CA LEU A 205 23.62 5.17 -24.78
C LEU A 205 25.07 5.20 -24.28
N ASP A 206 25.50 4.17 -23.53
CA ASP A 206 26.89 4.02 -23.08
C ASP A 206 27.91 3.84 -24.25
N PHE A 207 27.42 3.53 -25.46
CA PHE A 207 28.24 3.33 -26.66
C PHE A 207 28.15 4.45 -27.71
N LEU A 208 27.38 5.54 -27.44
CA LEU A 208 27.17 6.59 -28.41
C LEU A 208 28.08 7.83 -28.15
N PRO A 209 28.66 8.45 -29.20
CA PRO A 209 29.45 9.67 -29.04
C PRO A 209 28.58 10.86 -28.62
N ASP A 210 29.19 11.86 -27.98
CA ASP A 210 28.56 13.06 -27.40
C ASP A 210 27.61 13.84 -28.33
N SER A 211 27.77 13.73 -29.65
CA SER A 211 26.87 14.35 -30.63
C SER A 211 25.48 13.68 -30.74
N ALA A 212 25.31 12.48 -30.22
CA ALA A 212 24.04 11.77 -30.20
C ALA A 212 23.19 12.09 -28.94
N THR A 213 23.74 12.81 -27.96
CA THR A 213 23.09 13.18 -26.71
C THR A 213 21.82 14.03 -26.91
N TYR A 214 21.74 14.81 -28.01
CA TYR A 214 20.55 15.60 -28.33
C TYR A 214 19.36 14.72 -28.79
N MET A 215 19.62 13.71 -29.61
CA MET A 215 18.58 12.75 -30.01
C MET A 215 18.19 11.85 -28.86
N ALA A 216 19.13 11.44 -27.99
CA ALA A 216 18.87 10.70 -26.80
C ALA A 216 17.97 11.46 -25.82
N LYS A 217 18.19 12.77 -25.60
CA LYS A 217 17.29 13.62 -24.80
C LYS A 217 15.88 13.71 -25.39
N ARG A 218 15.72 13.86 -26.70
CA ARG A 218 14.39 13.86 -27.34
C ARG A 218 13.71 12.50 -27.29
N PHE A 219 14.47 11.41 -27.36
CA PHE A 219 13.93 10.06 -27.15
C PHE A 219 13.48 9.87 -25.69
N GLU A 220 14.26 10.37 -24.73
CA GLU A 220 13.92 10.36 -23.31
C GLU A 220 12.66 11.20 -23.02
N GLU A 221 12.54 12.39 -23.64
CA GLU A 221 11.34 13.22 -23.56
C GLU A 221 10.12 12.55 -24.21
N GLY A 222 10.29 11.88 -25.35
CA GLY A 222 9.23 11.10 -26.00
C GLY A 222 8.80 9.88 -25.18
N PHE A 223 9.72 9.27 -24.42
CA PHE A 223 9.46 8.14 -23.54
C PHE A 223 8.80 8.56 -22.21
N LYS A 224 9.09 9.76 -21.70
CA LYS A 224 8.40 10.32 -20.53
C LYS A 224 6.88 10.40 -20.74
N LEU A 225 6.43 10.58 -21.97
CA LEU A 225 5.00 10.59 -22.34
C LEU A 225 4.29 9.23 -22.17
N ILE A 226 5.02 8.15 -21.91
CA ILE A 226 4.47 6.79 -21.79
C ILE A 226 4.65 6.23 -20.35
N THR A 227 5.29 7.01 -19.46
CA THR A 227 5.61 6.53 -18.11
C THR A 227 4.49 6.82 -17.09
N PRO A 228 4.26 5.93 -16.11
CA PRO A 228 3.32 6.19 -15.00
C PRO A 228 3.64 7.46 -14.21
N GLY A 229 4.90 7.90 -14.26
CA GLY A 229 5.42 9.06 -13.55
C GLY A 229 4.86 10.39 -14.05
N LEU A 230 4.46 10.48 -15.33
CA LEU A 230 4.02 11.74 -15.92
C LEU A 230 2.90 12.42 -15.13
N LEU A 231 1.92 11.66 -14.66
CA LEU A 231 0.83 12.23 -13.85
C LEU A 231 1.35 12.92 -12.58
N PHE A 232 2.31 12.31 -11.90
CA PHE A 232 2.87 12.85 -10.66
C PHE A 232 3.81 14.03 -10.92
N GLU A 233 4.58 13.98 -12.01
CA GLU A 233 5.45 15.08 -12.46
C GLU A 233 4.62 16.31 -12.85
N GLU A 234 3.51 16.12 -13.57
CA GLU A 234 2.57 17.20 -13.93
C GLU A 234 1.86 17.79 -12.69
N LEU A 235 1.60 16.96 -11.68
CA LEU A 235 1.14 17.44 -10.37
C LEU A 235 2.25 18.14 -9.57
N GLY A 236 3.50 18.11 -10.05
CA GLY A 236 4.63 18.81 -9.45
C GLY A 236 5.38 18.01 -8.40
N LEU A 237 5.29 16.69 -8.38
CA LEU A 237 6.10 15.82 -7.55
C LEU A 237 7.29 15.28 -8.36
N GLU A 238 8.41 15.04 -7.68
CA GLU A 238 9.50 14.26 -8.28
C GLU A 238 9.09 12.78 -8.32
N TYR A 239 9.39 12.08 -9.41
CA TYR A 239 9.06 10.66 -9.55
C TYR A 239 10.32 9.82 -9.65
N ILE A 240 10.39 8.75 -8.86
CA ILE A 240 11.46 7.74 -8.90
C ILE A 240 10.81 6.38 -9.12
N GLY A 241 11.17 5.70 -10.18
CA GLY A 241 10.70 4.35 -10.42
C GLY A 241 10.39 4.02 -11.88
N PRO A 242 9.82 2.82 -12.10
CA PRO A 242 9.53 1.79 -11.11
C PRO A 242 10.81 1.14 -10.52
N VAL A 243 10.78 0.81 -9.23
CA VAL A 243 11.87 0.18 -8.46
C VAL A 243 11.40 -1.20 -8.00
N ASP A 244 12.28 -2.19 -7.99
CA ASP A 244 11.99 -3.50 -7.38
C ASP A 244 11.90 -3.34 -5.85
N GLY A 245 10.67 -3.38 -5.31
CA GLY A 245 10.38 -3.22 -3.89
C GLY A 245 10.91 -4.36 -3.02
N HIS A 246 11.34 -5.49 -3.62
CA HIS A 246 11.99 -6.59 -2.93
C HIS A 246 13.52 -6.52 -2.98
N ASN A 247 14.09 -5.57 -3.73
CA ASN A 247 15.51 -5.29 -3.72
C ASN A 247 15.83 -4.21 -2.69
N ILE A 248 16.32 -4.62 -1.52
CA ILE A 248 16.62 -3.70 -0.39
C ILE A 248 17.57 -2.59 -0.82
N ASN A 249 18.61 -2.90 -1.61
CA ASN A 249 19.59 -1.91 -2.04
C ASN A 249 19.01 -0.88 -3.02
N GLU A 250 18.20 -1.32 -3.98
CA GLU A 250 17.50 -0.40 -4.89
C GLU A 250 16.57 0.53 -4.10
N MET A 251 15.82 0.00 -3.14
CA MET A 251 14.94 0.79 -2.28
C MET A 251 15.71 1.77 -1.40
N ILE A 252 16.81 1.35 -0.78
CA ILE A 252 17.69 2.24 0.01
C ILE A 252 18.21 3.39 -0.86
N ASN A 253 18.66 3.10 -2.09
CA ASN A 253 19.18 4.13 -3.00
C ASN A 253 18.08 5.10 -3.42
N ALA A 254 16.90 4.62 -3.78
CA ALA A 254 15.75 5.46 -4.13
C ALA A 254 15.32 6.37 -2.95
N LEU A 255 15.26 5.82 -1.74
CA LEU A 255 14.91 6.58 -0.53
C LEU A 255 15.97 7.62 -0.16
N LYS A 256 17.27 7.30 -0.29
CA LYS A 256 18.36 8.27 -0.10
C LYS A 256 18.27 9.40 -1.12
N GLN A 257 18.03 9.08 -2.39
CA GLN A 257 17.85 10.09 -3.45
C GLN A 257 16.67 11.00 -3.13
N ALA A 258 15.50 10.44 -2.79
CA ALA A 258 14.32 11.21 -2.43
C ALA A 258 14.56 12.12 -1.22
N LYS A 259 15.23 11.61 -0.17
CA LYS A 259 15.59 12.39 1.02
C LYS A 259 16.51 13.57 0.69
N MET A 260 17.48 13.40 -0.20
CA MET A 260 18.40 14.46 -0.61
C MET A 260 17.73 15.56 -1.44
N MET A 261 16.69 15.25 -2.19
CA MET A 261 16.00 16.23 -3.04
C MET A 261 15.30 17.33 -2.23
N GLN A 262 14.94 17.09 -0.98
CA GLN A 262 14.20 18.04 -0.13
C GLN A 262 12.95 18.63 -0.83
N LYS A 263 12.26 17.80 -1.60
CA LYS A 263 11.06 18.09 -2.37
C LYS A 263 10.03 16.97 -2.17
N PRO A 264 8.76 17.20 -2.53
CA PRO A 264 7.80 16.11 -2.59
C PRO A 264 8.20 15.09 -3.64
N CYS A 265 8.38 13.85 -3.22
CA CYS A 265 8.84 12.78 -4.10
C CYS A 265 7.95 11.55 -3.94
N ILE A 266 7.58 10.93 -5.06
CA ILE A 266 6.92 9.64 -5.08
C ILE A 266 7.87 8.57 -5.62
N ILE A 267 8.08 7.53 -4.83
CA ILE A 267 8.85 6.33 -5.21
C ILE A 267 7.85 5.23 -5.56
N HIS A 268 7.87 4.79 -6.80
CA HIS A 268 7.00 3.72 -7.28
C HIS A 268 7.70 2.38 -7.08
N ALA A 269 7.32 1.65 -6.04
CA ALA A 269 7.88 0.36 -5.66
C ALA A 269 6.97 -0.78 -6.10
N GLN A 270 7.48 -1.68 -6.93
CA GLN A 270 6.77 -2.89 -7.36
C GLN A 270 7.01 -4.01 -6.36
N THR A 271 5.94 -4.63 -5.85
CA THR A 271 6.02 -5.71 -4.87
C THR A 271 5.10 -6.88 -5.21
N ILE A 272 5.27 -7.98 -4.49
CA ILE A 272 4.43 -9.17 -4.59
C ILE A 272 3.78 -9.41 -3.24
N LYS A 273 2.44 -9.36 -3.19
CA LYS A 273 1.70 -9.73 -1.98
C LYS A 273 2.00 -11.17 -1.58
N GLY A 274 2.24 -11.39 -0.28
CA GLY A 274 2.51 -12.73 0.23
C GLY A 274 3.93 -13.24 -0.02
N LYS A 275 4.85 -12.36 -0.45
CA LYS A 275 6.25 -12.71 -0.78
C LYS A 275 6.92 -13.59 0.27
N GLY A 276 7.51 -14.70 -0.21
CA GLY A 276 8.24 -15.65 0.64
C GLY A 276 7.35 -16.63 1.41
N TYR A 277 6.03 -16.63 1.20
CA TYR A 277 5.13 -17.68 1.67
C TYR A 277 4.33 -18.26 0.51
N MET A 278 4.76 -19.42 0.02
CA MET A 278 4.29 -20.03 -1.23
C MET A 278 2.76 -20.17 -1.32
N LEU A 279 2.06 -20.38 -0.19
CA LEU A 279 0.61 -20.50 -0.16
C LEU A 279 -0.10 -19.15 -0.34
N ALA A 280 0.56 -18.04 0.00
CA ALA A 280 0.01 -16.69 -0.07
C ALA A 280 0.53 -15.89 -1.27
N GLU A 281 1.72 -16.23 -1.78
CA GLU A 281 2.39 -15.48 -2.85
C GLU A 281 1.54 -15.47 -4.12
N GLY A 282 1.14 -14.27 -4.55
CA GLY A 282 0.28 -14.08 -5.72
C GLY A 282 -1.20 -14.48 -5.52
N LYS A 283 -1.63 -14.91 -4.33
CA LYS A 283 -3.01 -15.34 -4.04
C LYS A 283 -3.70 -14.35 -3.09
N HIS A 284 -4.35 -13.35 -3.65
CA HIS A 284 -4.67 -12.11 -2.93
C HIS A 284 -5.86 -12.17 -1.98
N ALA A 285 -7.01 -12.66 -2.42
CA ALA A 285 -8.25 -12.55 -1.67
C ALA A 285 -8.23 -13.37 -0.36
N LYS A 286 -7.79 -14.62 -0.44
CA LYS A 286 -7.75 -15.52 0.73
C LYS A 286 -6.80 -15.06 1.82
N TRP A 287 -5.66 -14.44 1.45
CA TRP A 287 -4.54 -14.14 2.35
C TRP A 287 -4.42 -12.68 2.76
N HIS A 288 -5.36 -11.83 2.32
CA HIS A 288 -5.39 -10.42 2.72
C HIS A 288 -5.66 -10.29 4.23
N GLY A 289 -6.77 -10.87 4.70
CA GLY A 289 -7.13 -10.94 6.12
C GLY A 289 -7.49 -12.37 6.50
N VAL A 290 -6.70 -12.98 7.37
CA VAL A 290 -6.86 -14.40 7.75
C VAL A 290 -7.18 -14.58 9.23
N GLY A 291 -7.95 -15.60 9.56
CA GLY A 291 -8.01 -16.16 10.91
C GLY A 291 -6.80 -17.02 11.22
N ALA A 292 -6.80 -17.72 12.35
CA ALA A 292 -5.76 -18.70 12.67
C ALA A 292 -5.77 -19.85 11.64
N PHE A 293 -4.57 -20.27 11.20
CA PHE A 293 -4.40 -21.28 10.15
C PHE A 293 -3.15 -22.14 10.39
N ASP A 294 -3.13 -23.33 9.80
CA ASP A 294 -1.94 -24.19 9.78
C ASP A 294 -0.94 -23.69 8.74
N ILE A 295 0.31 -23.47 9.16
CA ILE A 295 1.37 -22.87 8.29
C ILE A 295 1.68 -23.75 7.08
N HIS A 296 1.60 -25.09 7.20
CA HIS A 296 2.02 -26.01 6.15
C HIS A 296 0.92 -26.24 5.11
N SER A 297 -0.33 -26.38 5.56
CA SER A 297 -1.48 -26.63 4.67
C SER A 297 -2.22 -25.36 4.26
N GLY A 298 -2.11 -24.28 5.03
CA GLY A 298 -2.89 -23.05 4.84
C GLY A 298 -4.38 -23.22 5.17
N GLU A 299 -4.76 -24.28 5.87
CA GLU A 299 -6.13 -24.54 6.28
C GLU A 299 -6.47 -23.77 7.55
N SER A 300 -7.70 -23.28 7.62
CA SER A 300 -8.20 -22.57 8.82
C SER A 300 -8.29 -23.51 10.02
N LEU A 301 -7.72 -23.10 11.15
CA LEU A 301 -7.83 -23.80 12.42
C LEU A 301 -9.18 -23.56 13.11
N LYS A 302 -9.97 -22.59 12.68
CA LYS A 302 -11.33 -22.40 13.15
C LYS A 302 -12.23 -23.44 12.49
N LYS A 303 -12.85 -24.30 13.32
CA LYS A 303 -13.95 -25.16 12.86
C LYS A 303 -15.07 -24.26 12.34
N SER A 304 -15.62 -24.60 11.18
CA SER A 304 -16.81 -23.96 10.63
C SER A 304 -17.90 -23.95 11.72
N ASN A 305 -18.23 -22.78 12.22
CA ASN A 305 -19.42 -22.65 13.06
C ASN A 305 -20.64 -22.87 12.15
N SER A 306 -21.55 -23.73 12.55
CA SER A 306 -22.78 -24.00 11.81
C SER A 306 -23.77 -22.82 11.79
N LYS A 307 -23.40 -21.68 12.37
CA LYS A 307 -24.26 -20.48 12.44
C LYS A 307 -23.78 -19.46 11.41
N SER A 308 -24.71 -18.96 10.60
CA SER A 308 -24.47 -17.89 9.65
C SER A 308 -24.00 -16.62 10.35
N SER A 309 -23.06 -15.92 9.72
CA SER A 309 -22.60 -14.61 10.17
C SER A 309 -23.70 -13.54 9.98
N ALA A 310 -23.60 -12.42 10.70
CA ALA A 310 -24.50 -11.29 10.51
C ALA A 310 -24.49 -10.78 9.06
N THR A 311 -23.32 -10.76 8.42
CA THR A 311 -23.15 -10.38 7.01
C THR A 311 -23.89 -11.33 6.08
N GLU A 312 -23.80 -12.65 6.28
CA GLU A 312 -24.54 -13.65 5.48
C GLU A 312 -26.06 -13.50 5.64
N ILE A 313 -26.53 -13.33 6.88
CA ILE A 313 -27.95 -13.11 7.15
C ILE A 313 -28.45 -11.83 6.47
N PHE A 314 -27.68 -10.74 6.57
CA PHE A 314 -27.99 -9.48 5.90
C PHE A 314 -28.06 -9.66 4.38
N SER A 315 -27.03 -10.26 3.77
CA SER A 315 -26.93 -10.49 2.33
C SER A 315 -28.12 -11.28 1.78
N GLN A 316 -28.47 -12.39 2.45
CA GLN A 316 -29.61 -13.24 2.05
C GLN A 316 -30.95 -12.51 2.14
N ASN A 317 -31.17 -11.75 3.23
CA ASN A 317 -32.41 -10.97 3.37
C ASN A 317 -32.48 -9.82 2.36
N LEU A 318 -31.37 -9.13 2.09
CA LEU A 318 -31.33 -8.07 1.11
C LEU A 318 -31.59 -8.63 -0.30
N LEU A 319 -31.01 -9.80 -0.64
CA LEU A 319 -31.28 -10.47 -1.92
C LEU A 319 -32.75 -10.82 -2.05
N HIS A 320 -33.38 -11.37 -1.00
CA HIS A 320 -34.82 -11.65 -1.02
C HIS A 320 -35.67 -10.39 -1.20
N LEU A 321 -35.30 -9.29 -0.54
CA LEU A 321 -35.98 -7.99 -0.73
C LEU A 321 -35.78 -7.41 -2.13
N ALA A 322 -34.58 -7.50 -2.69
CA ALA A 322 -34.29 -7.05 -4.04
C ALA A 322 -35.00 -7.83 -5.13
N GLN A 323 -35.31 -9.11 -4.87
CA GLN A 323 -36.19 -9.93 -5.75
C GLN A 323 -37.63 -9.42 -5.74
N LYS A 324 -38.11 -8.95 -4.59
CA LYS A 324 -39.49 -8.48 -4.40
C LYS A 324 -39.72 -7.04 -4.79
N TYR A 325 -38.68 -6.20 -4.61
CA TYR A 325 -38.77 -4.73 -4.81
C TYR A 325 -37.68 -4.28 -5.76
N GLU A 326 -38.07 -3.84 -6.94
CA GLU A 326 -37.13 -3.43 -8.01
C GLU A 326 -36.42 -2.10 -7.71
N ASN A 327 -36.99 -1.27 -6.83
CA ASN A 327 -36.44 0.03 -6.43
C ASN A 327 -35.36 -0.07 -5.34
N ILE A 328 -34.99 -1.29 -4.88
CA ILE A 328 -33.86 -1.47 -3.97
C ILE A 328 -32.57 -1.44 -4.79
N VAL A 329 -31.71 -0.52 -4.44
CA VAL A 329 -30.37 -0.33 -5.03
C VAL A 329 -29.32 -0.28 -3.91
N GLY A 330 -28.05 -0.50 -4.25
CA GLY A 330 -26.97 -0.48 -3.25
C GLY A 330 -25.60 -0.23 -3.84
N VAL A 331 -24.71 0.32 -3.03
CA VAL A 331 -23.32 0.58 -3.38
C VAL A 331 -22.37 0.13 -2.27
N THR A 332 -21.22 -0.33 -2.65
CA THR A 332 -20.08 -0.56 -1.73
C THR A 332 -18.84 0.12 -2.25
N ALA A 333 -17.92 0.46 -1.35
CA ALA A 333 -16.62 1.02 -1.69
C ALA A 333 -15.52 -0.01 -1.44
N ALA A 334 -15.19 -0.81 -2.46
CA ALA A 334 -14.16 -1.85 -2.47
C ALA A 334 -14.36 -2.99 -1.46
N MET A 335 -15.58 -3.17 -0.91
CA MET A 335 -15.85 -4.13 0.16
C MET A 335 -17.07 -5.03 -0.13
N PRO A 336 -17.24 -5.62 -1.33
CA PRO A 336 -18.46 -6.34 -1.68
C PRO A 336 -18.75 -7.50 -0.73
N SER A 337 -17.79 -8.39 -0.47
CA SER A 337 -17.98 -9.52 0.44
C SER A 337 -18.08 -9.10 1.91
N GLY A 338 -17.32 -8.06 2.30
CA GLY A 338 -17.33 -7.55 3.68
C GLY A 338 -18.66 -6.89 4.06
N THR A 339 -19.32 -6.25 3.11
CA THR A 339 -20.65 -5.64 3.26
C THR A 339 -21.81 -6.58 2.92
N GLY A 340 -21.51 -7.76 2.33
CA GLY A 340 -22.52 -8.73 1.92
C GLY A 340 -23.23 -8.34 0.61
N LEU A 341 -22.63 -7.51 -0.22
CA LEU A 341 -23.20 -7.08 -1.51
C LEU A 341 -22.71 -7.90 -2.72
N ASP A 342 -21.76 -8.81 -2.55
CA ASP A 342 -21.21 -9.62 -3.64
C ASP A 342 -22.29 -10.43 -4.39
N LEU A 343 -23.18 -11.12 -3.69
CA LEU A 343 -24.29 -11.86 -4.30
C LEU A 343 -25.28 -10.95 -5.05
N LEU A 344 -25.49 -9.72 -4.55
CA LEU A 344 -26.39 -8.76 -5.17
C LEU A 344 -25.77 -8.12 -6.42
N ILE A 345 -24.48 -7.83 -6.38
CA ILE A 345 -23.73 -7.31 -7.54
C ILE A 345 -23.72 -8.35 -8.67
N GLU A 346 -23.58 -9.64 -8.32
CA GLU A 346 -23.64 -10.72 -9.30
C GLU A 346 -25.04 -10.92 -9.88
N ALA A 347 -26.08 -10.89 -9.03
CA ALA A 347 -27.47 -11.13 -9.45
C ALA A 347 -28.10 -9.93 -10.16
N TYR A 348 -27.76 -8.70 -9.77
CA TYR A 348 -28.38 -7.44 -10.23
C TYR A 348 -27.33 -6.36 -10.47
N PRO A 349 -26.39 -6.55 -11.44
CA PRO A 349 -25.28 -5.63 -11.69
C PRO A 349 -25.72 -4.21 -12.12
N GLU A 350 -26.95 -4.05 -12.57
CA GLU A 350 -27.54 -2.74 -12.91
C GLU A 350 -28.12 -1.98 -11.72
N ARG A 351 -28.20 -2.61 -10.54
CA ARG A 351 -28.77 -2.01 -9.30
C ARG A 351 -27.80 -1.98 -8.13
N PHE A 352 -26.74 -2.79 -8.18
CA PHE A 352 -25.75 -2.87 -7.11
C PHE A 352 -24.36 -2.69 -7.69
N TRP A 353 -23.59 -1.79 -7.10
CA TRP A 353 -22.30 -1.38 -7.65
C TRP A 353 -21.18 -1.43 -6.61
N ASP A 354 -19.97 -1.71 -7.09
CA ASP A 354 -18.75 -1.43 -6.37
C ASP A 354 -18.02 -0.25 -7.06
N VAL A 355 -17.84 0.84 -6.32
CA VAL A 355 -17.23 2.08 -6.83
C VAL A 355 -15.74 2.20 -6.50
N ALA A 356 -15.09 1.12 -6.06
CA ALA A 356 -13.74 1.13 -5.50
C ALA A 356 -13.66 1.97 -4.21
N ILE A 357 -12.46 2.43 -3.83
CA ILE A 357 -12.26 3.26 -2.63
C ILE A 357 -12.69 4.70 -2.98
N ALA A 358 -14.00 4.96 -2.96
CA ALA A 358 -14.59 6.23 -3.35
C ALA A 358 -15.89 6.52 -2.55
N GLU A 359 -15.79 6.53 -1.22
CA GLU A 359 -16.94 6.62 -0.32
C GLU A 359 -17.75 7.90 -0.54
N GLN A 360 -17.08 9.05 -0.74
CA GLN A 360 -17.74 10.33 -0.97
C GLN A 360 -18.55 10.30 -2.28
N HIS A 361 -17.99 9.72 -3.34
CA HIS A 361 -18.68 9.50 -4.60
C HIS A 361 -19.87 8.54 -4.43
N ALA A 362 -19.67 7.42 -3.69
CA ALA A 362 -20.71 6.46 -3.39
C ALA A 362 -21.94 7.14 -2.76
N VAL A 363 -21.74 7.89 -1.68
CA VAL A 363 -22.83 8.57 -0.96
C VAL A 363 -23.51 9.60 -1.84
N THR A 364 -22.73 10.44 -2.54
CA THR A 364 -23.28 11.51 -3.40
C THR A 364 -24.09 10.95 -4.57
N SER A 365 -23.57 9.93 -5.26
CA SER A 365 -24.25 9.31 -6.40
C SER A 365 -25.52 8.57 -5.97
N MET A 366 -25.50 7.89 -4.82
CA MET A 366 -26.69 7.21 -4.30
C MET A 366 -27.79 8.19 -3.87
N ALA A 367 -27.42 9.34 -3.31
CA ALA A 367 -28.37 10.38 -2.97
C ALA A 367 -29.14 10.89 -4.20
N GLU A 368 -28.47 11.03 -5.35
CA GLU A 368 -29.11 11.45 -6.59
C GLU A 368 -29.97 10.34 -7.21
N ILE A 369 -29.56 9.08 -7.15
CA ILE A 369 -30.39 7.95 -7.56
C ILE A 369 -31.70 7.93 -6.76
N GLY A 370 -31.64 8.12 -5.44
CA GLY A 370 -32.81 8.19 -4.57
C GLY A 370 -33.73 9.33 -4.95
N ARG A 371 -33.20 10.50 -5.32
CA ARG A 371 -33.97 11.66 -5.78
C ARG A 371 -34.62 11.45 -7.14
N ALA A 372 -33.93 10.79 -8.07
CA ALA A 372 -34.45 10.56 -9.43
C ALA A 372 -35.57 9.52 -9.49
N HIS A 373 -35.76 8.74 -8.44
CA HIS A 373 -36.78 7.69 -8.33
C HIS A 373 -38.06 8.16 -7.62
N VAL A 374 -38.16 9.42 -7.24
CA VAL A 374 -39.34 9.98 -6.59
C VAL A 374 -40.32 10.54 -7.63
#